data_44dd0215c344f1255107727462b61799
#
_entry.id   44dd0215c344f1255107727462b61799
#
_cell.length_a   1.000
_cell.length_b   1.000
_cell.length_c   1.000
_cell.angle_alpha   90.00
_cell.angle_beta   90.00
_cell.angle_gamma   90.00
#
_symmetry.space_group_name_H-M   'P 1'
#
loop_
_entity.id
_entity.type
_entity.pdbx_description
1 polymer ?
#
loop_
_entity_poly.entity_id
_entity_poly.type
_entity_poly.pdbx_seq_one_letter_code
_entity_poly.pdbx_strand_id
1 'polypeptide(L)'
;MIARRSLLLSAWPLLAAPPRRPAPLSPQAKTEDWPSFLGPRHNGTSLETKLKPRFPAAGPPLLWELPKGTGYSSPAIAGDRLVFLHRQGAEEFVECLHPETGERHWRHAYPTSFEDRYGYNNGPRSSPVIVGNRVFTVGAEGKAHCLELANGKVVWKRDLLQEYKVPQDFFGVASTPLAWQDRLIVNVGAPGGPTVVALEQATGKQIWGAGKEWGASYASPIPATIHGQPRVMVLAGGESRPPTGGLLCLDPRSGAIDFTFPWRSKSYESVNASCPVVIGNQVFISASYKTGGALLEITPDFKPKLLWTTPEFGLHFNTPIHQNGYLYGFDGRNEPDASLACLEVKTGKIVWRTNPEWTEKLDNGRDQLMSTYRGNLLQVDGKYLALGELGHLLWMDLTPKGYQEISRAWLFAARETWSLPVLSRGLLYVVQHSRDVFKNTPPRLLCYDLRA
;
A
#
# COMPACT_ATOMS: atom_id res chain seq x y z
N MET A 1 9.51 50.97 -28.77
CA MET A 1 10.36 49.79 -28.61
C MET A 1 10.75 49.69 -27.15
N ILE A 2 10.09 48.89 -26.38
CA ILE A 2 10.38 48.63 -24.94
C ILE A 2 10.81 47.19 -24.83
N ALA A 3 12.12 46.99 -24.55
CA ALA A 3 12.72 45.68 -24.41
C ALA A 3 12.27 45.02 -23.11
N ARG A 4 11.58 43.86 -23.23
CA ARG A 4 11.29 42.96 -22.10
C ARG A 4 12.58 42.24 -21.68
N ARG A 5 13.10 42.57 -20.52
CA ARG A 5 14.15 41.78 -19.86
C ARG A 5 13.51 40.56 -19.22
N SER A 6 13.78 39.40 -19.78
CA SER A 6 13.47 38.11 -19.15
C SER A 6 14.41 37.91 -17.96
N LEU A 7 13.86 37.92 -16.74
CA LEU A 7 14.55 37.47 -15.54
C LEU A 7 14.61 35.92 -15.57
N LEU A 8 15.75 35.38 -15.90
CA LEU A 8 16.08 34.00 -15.65
C LEU A 8 16.28 33.83 -14.13
N LEU A 9 15.28 33.30 -13.46
CA LEU A 9 15.41 32.79 -12.10
C LEU A 9 16.25 31.52 -12.16
N SER A 10 17.54 31.63 -11.84
CA SER A 10 18.40 30.50 -11.58
C SER A 10 17.92 29.79 -10.32
N ALA A 11 17.23 28.64 -10.51
CA ALA A 11 16.96 27.72 -9.41
C ALA A 11 18.29 27.12 -8.94
N TRP A 12 18.77 27.58 -7.81
CA TRP A 12 19.88 26.91 -7.10
C TRP A 12 19.37 25.53 -6.69
N PRO A 13 20.09 24.43 -7.03
CA PRO A 13 19.75 23.13 -6.46
C PRO A 13 19.99 23.24 -4.95
N LEU A 14 18.95 23.00 -4.16
CA LEU A 14 19.11 22.69 -2.74
C LEU A 14 20.03 21.47 -2.69
N LEU A 15 21.28 21.68 -2.29
CA LEU A 15 22.22 20.61 -2.01
C LEU A 15 21.62 19.77 -0.87
N ALA A 16 21.09 18.60 -1.21
CA ALA A 16 20.72 17.62 -0.22
C ALA A 16 21.96 17.32 0.63
N ALA A 17 21.77 17.26 1.95
CA ALA A 17 22.87 16.85 2.83
C ALA A 17 23.41 15.49 2.36
N PRO A 18 24.73 15.26 2.41
CA PRO A 18 25.30 13.99 1.98
C PRO A 18 24.65 12.85 2.75
N PRO A 19 24.36 11.72 2.09
CA PRO A 19 23.70 10.57 2.74
C PRO A 19 24.54 10.10 3.93
N ARG A 20 23.86 9.89 5.05
CA ARG A 20 24.48 9.30 6.24
C ARG A 20 24.62 7.79 6.04
N ARG A 21 25.68 7.21 6.56
CA ARG A 21 25.79 5.75 6.59
C ARG A 21 24.86 5.19 7.67
N PRO A 22 24.14 4.09 7.37
CA PRO A 22 23.33 3.42 8.39
C PRO A 22 24.22 2.82 9.48
N ALA A 23 23.66 2.64 10.67
CA ALA A 23 24.30 1.88 11.73
C ALA A 23 24.56 0.44 11.25
N PRO A 24 25.60 -0.26 11.76
CA PRO A 24 25.79 -1.66 11.49
C PRO A 24 24.56 -2.47 11.97
N LEU A 25 24.18 -3.48 11.21
CA LEU A 25 23.18 -4.44 11.67
C LEU A 25 23.73 -5.23 12.88
N SER A 26 22.90 -5.41 13.90
CA SER A 26 23.26 -6.35 14.97
C SER A 26 23.54 -7.74 14.39
N PRO A 27 24.61 -8.44 14.80
CA PRO A 27 24.91 -9.80 14.31
C PRO A 27 23.77 -10.80 14.51
N GLN A 28 22.87 -10.53 15.45
CA GLN A 28 21.71 -11.38 15.76
C GLN A 28 20.40 -10.88 15.12
N ALA A 29 20.45 -9.80 14.33
CA ALA A 29 19.29 -9.28 13.67
C ALA A 29 18.80 -10.24 12.57
N LYS A 30 17.53 -10.56 12.58
CA LYS A 30 16.85 -11.13 11.42
C LYS A 30 16.51 -9.98 10.48
N THR A 31 16.77 -10.17 9.20
CA THR A 31 16.46 -9.19 8.17
C THR A 31 15.73 -9.87 7.01
N GLU A 32 14.94 -9.10 6.28
CA GLU A 32 14.26 -9.60 5.09
C GLU A 32 14.08 -8.51 4.03
N ASP A 33 13.81 -8.94 2.81
CA ASP A 33 13.39 -8.08 1.71
C ASP A 33 11.91 -7.74 1.84
N TRP A 34 11.49 -6.63 1.16
CA TRP A 34 10.10 -6.22 1.05
C TRP A 34 9.69 -6.14 -0.43
N PRO A 35 9.51 -7.29 -1.13
CA PRO A 35 9.47 -7.34 -2.59
C PRO A 35 8.14 -6.88 -3.21
N SER A 36 7.09 -6.64 -2.42
CA SER A 36 5.77 -6.23 -2.91
C SER A 36 4.95 -5.50 -1.85
N PHE A 37 3.78 -5.00 -2.23
CA PHE A 37 2.81 -4.41 -1.31
C PHE A 37 2.42 -5.40 -0.21
N LEU A 38 2.31 -4.93 1.03
CA LEU A 38 2.09 -5.72 2.25
C LEU A 38 3.23 -6.71 2.59
N GLY A 39 4.39 -6.61 1.91
CA GLY A 39 5.59 -7.37 2.23
C GLY A 39 5.60 -8.82 1.73
N PRO A 40 6.60 -9.60 2.15
CA PRO A 40 6.82 -10.94 1.61
C PRO A 40 5.72 -11.95 1.96
N ARG A 41 4.90 -11.66 2.96
CA ARG A 41 3.77 -12.50 3.40
C ARG A 41 2.41 -11.93 3.03
N HIS A 42 2.37 -10.80 2.31
CA HIS A 42 1.14 -10.11 1.89
C HIS A 42 0.16 -9.79 3.04
N ASN A 43 0.67 -9.46 4.23
CA ASN A 43 -0.13 -9.24 5.43
C ASN A 43 0.35 -8.08 6.32
N GLY A 44 1.28 -7.25 5.85
CA GLY A 44 1.81 -6.11 6.60
C GLY A 44 2.70 -6.48 7.79
N THR A 45 3.27 -7.71 7.81
CA THR A 45 4.14 -8.15 8.90
C THR A 45 5.59 -8.33 8.45
N SER A 46 6.55 -8.03 9.33
CA SER A 46 7.97 -8.26 9.14
C SER A 46 8.53 -9.21 10.20
N LEU A 47 9.47 -10.08 9.80
CA LEU A 47 10.23 -10.96 10.70
C LEU A 47 11.51 -10.29 11.21
N GLU A 48 11.76 -9.05 10.85
CA GLU A 48 12.94 -8.33 11.31
C GLU A 48 12.97 -8.17 12.82
N THR A 49 14.16 -8.16 13.38
CA THR A 49 14.38 -8.06 14.83
C THR A 49 15.55 -7.12 15.13
N LYS A 50 15.71 -6.75 16.42
CA LYS A 50 16.76 -5.86 16.88
C LYS A 50 16.62 -4.45 16.27
N LEU A 51 15.43 -3.92 16.34
CA LEU A 51 15.11 -2.55 15.94
C LEU A 51 15.05 -1.65 17.17
N LYS A 52 15.36 -0.36 16.98
CA LYS A 52 15.20 0.67 18.03
C LYS A 52 13.72 1.07 18.13
N PRO A 53 13.03 0.64 19.19
CA PRO A 53 11.61 0.98 19.36
C PRO A 53 11.40 2.38 19.95
N ARG A 54 12.48 3.07 20.28
CA ARG A 54 12.45 4.43 20.81
C ARG A 54 13.33 5.33 19.98
N PHE A 55 12.76 6.44 19.57
CA PHE A 55 13.46 7.50 18.88
C PHE A 55 13.12 8.85 19.52
N PRO A 56 13.98 9.86 19.37
CA PRO A 56 13.72 11.21 19.87
C PRO A 56 12.52 11.84 19.14
N ALA A 57 11.97 12.93 19.67
CA ALA A 57 10.86 13.65 19.06
C ALA A 57 11.16 14.11 17.60
N ALA A 58 12.43 14.33 17.28
CA ALA A 58 12.89 14.63 15.91
C ALA A 58 12.81 13.42 14.95
N GLY A 59 12.48 12.24 15.45
CA GLY A 59 12.37 10.99 14.69
C GLY A 59 13.63 10.14 14.69
N PRO A 60 13.56 8.96 14.04
CA PRO A 60 14.72 8.14 13.80
C PRO A 60 15.73 8.87 12.88
N PRO A 61 17.01 8.49 12.89
CA PRO A 61 18.01 9.12 12.04
C PRO A 61 17.63 9.06 10.56
N LEU A 62 17.48 10.20 9.91
CA LEU A 62 17.32 10.30 8.47
C LEU A 62 18.66 10.02 7.78
N LEU A 63 18.72 9.00 6.92
CA LEU A 63 19.89 8.62 6.15
C LEU A 63 19.97 9.41 4.84
N TRP A 64 18.89 9.41 4.10
CA TRP A 64 18.75 10.14 2.86
C TRP A 64 17.30 10.47 2.55
N GLU A 65 17.11 11.47 1.72
CA GLU A 65 15.82 11.83 1.14
C GLU A 65 15.99 12.15 -0.34
N LEU A 66 15.01 11.76 -1.13
CA LEU A 66 14.99 11.99 -2.57
C LEU A 66 13.72 12.75 -2.95
N PRO A 67 13.81 13.95 -3.56
CA PRO A 67 12.67 14.60 -4.16
C PRO A 67 12.06 13.71 -5.24
N LYS A 68 10.75 13.52 -5.19
CA LYS A 68 9.99 12.76 -6.17
C LYS A 68 8.80 13.54 -6.68
N GLY A 69 8.12 13.03 -7.70
CA GLY A 69 6.81 13.52 -8.11
C GLY A 69 5.67 12.98 -7.25
N THR A 70 4.46 13.16 -7.72
CA THR A 70 3.24 12.71 -7.04
C THR A 70 3.06 11.19 -7.12
N GLY A 71 2.24 10.62 -6.24
CA GLY A 71 1.89 9.21 -6.19
C GLY A 71 1.95 8.61 -4.79
N TYR A 72 1.11 7.60 -4.56
CA TYR A 72 0.98 6.86 -3.29
C TYR A 72 1.71 5.52 -3.30
N SER A 73 2.39 5.16 -4.39
CA SER A 73 3.10 3.90 -4.51
C SER A 73 4.13 3.73 -3.40
N SER A 74 4.03 2.66 -2.63
CA SER A 74 5.06 2.25 -1.67
C SER A 74 6.21 1.56 -2.43
N PRO A 75 7.47 1.71 -2.01
CA PRO A 75 8.59 1.05 -2.66
C PRO A 75 8.56 -0.47 -2.46
N ALA A 76 9.23 -1.21 -3.35
CA ALA A 76 9.59 -2.60 -3.17
C ALA A 76 11.11 -2.75 -3.11
N ILE A 77 11.59 -3.69 -2.30
CA ILE A 77 13.02 -3.86 -2.03
C ILE A 77 13.41 -5.32 -2.14
N ALA A 78 14.46 -5.59 -2.90
CA ALA A 78 15.11 -6.88 -2.97
C ALA A 78 16.63 -6.70 -3.12
N GLY A 79 17.40 -7.25 -2.18
CA GLY A 79 18.84 -7.08 -2.16
C GLY A 79 19.25 -5.61 -2.05
N ASP A 80 20.07 -5.17 -2.99
CA ASP A 80 20.56 -3.79 -3.13
C ASP A 80 19.72 -2.95 -4.12
N ARG A 81 18.48 -3.34 -4.35
CA ARG A 81 17.54 -2.67 -5.26
C ARG A 81 16.27 -2.24 -4.53
N LEU A 82 16.03 -0.94 -4.51
CA LEU A 82 14.78 -0.32 -4.09
C LEU A 82 14.11 0.22 -5.35
N VAL A 83 12.89 -0.22 -5.64
CA VAL A 83 12.12 0.27 -6.80
C VAL A 83 10.88 0.99 -6.32
N PHE A 84 10.55 2.14 -6.92
CA PHE A 84 9.34 2.90 -6.64
C PHE A 84 8.79 3.59 -7.88
N LEU A 85 7.50 3.94 -7.84
CA LEU A 85 6.82 4.65 -8.90
C LEU A 85 6.42 6.06 -8.43
N HIS A 86 6.49 7.02 -9.34
CA HIS A 86 5.95 8.37 -9.15
C HIS A 86 5.66 9.05 -10.48
N ARG A 87 4.97 10.20 -10.45
CA ARG A 87 4.68 10.99 -11.64
C ARG A 87 5.29 12.39 -11.55
N GLN A 88 5.90 12.85 -12.63
CA GLN A 88 6.32 14.24 -12.82
C GLN A 88 5.78 14.75 -14.16
N GLY A 89 4.94 15.80 -14.12
CA GLY A 89 4.32 16.33 -15.32
C GLY A 89 3.44 15.30 -16.04
N ALA A 90 3.74 15.05 -17.31
CA ALA A 90 3.02 14.11 -18.18
C ALA A 90 3.66 12.72 -18.25
N GLU A 91 4.56 12.37 -17.34
CA GLU A 91 5.24 11.07 -17.33
C GLU A 91 5.17 10.40 -15.97
N GLU A 92 4.92 9.10 -15.97
CA GLU A 92 5.19 8.21 -14.84
C GLU A 92 6.59 7.63 -14.95
N PHE A 93 7.22 7.50 -13.80
CA PHE A 93 8.60 7.01 -13.66
C PHE A 93 8.63 5.78 -12.77
N VAL A 94 9.40 4.79 -13.21
CA VAL A 94 9.88 3.69 -12.37
C VAL A 94 11.34 3.95 -12.12
N GLU A 95 11.71 4.15 -10.87
CA GLU A 95 13.11 4.39 -10.47
C GLU A 95 13.63 3.25 -9.61
N CYS A 96 14.89 2.88 -9.82
CA CYS A 96 15.60 1.95 -8.97
C CYS A 96 16.76 2.65 -8.29
N LEU A 97 16.82 2.52 -6.95
CA LEU A 97 17.84 3.12 -6.10
C LEU A 97 18.59 2.04 -5.32
N HIS A 98 19.79 2.38 -4.88
CA HIS A 98 20.44 1.64 -3.80
C HIS A 98 19.74 1.96 -2.47
N PRO A 99 19.22 0.97 -1.72
CA PRO A 99 18.38 1.22 -0.55
C PRO A 99 19.08 1.99 0.58
N GLU A 100 20.37 1.77 0.83
CA GLU A 100 21.10 2.42 1.92
C GLU A 100 21.58 3.84 1.59
N THR A 101 21.81 4.16 0.30
CA THR A 101 22.41 5.45 -0.10
C THR A 101 21.46 6.37 -0.86
N GLY A 102 20.35 5.83 -1.39
CA GLY A 102 19.45 6.58 -2.27
C GLY A 102 20.02 6.86 -3.66
N GLU A 103 21.22 6.33 -3.98
CA GLU A 103 21.84 6.46 -5.29
C GLU A 103 21.02 5.76 -6.36
N ARG A 104 20.78 6.45 -7.48
CA ARG A 104 19.99 5.92 -8.57
C ARG A 104 20.77 4.96 -9.44
N HIS A 105 20.30 3.72 -9.56
CA HIS A 105 20.83 2.75 -10.51
C HIS A 105 20.30 3.00 -11.92
N TRP A 106 18.97 3.16 -12.05
CA TRP A 106 18.32 3.40 -13.34
C TRP A 106 16.95 4.06 -13.17
N ARG A 107 16.42 4.57 -14.28
CA ARG A 107 15.11 5.20 -14.40
C ARG A 107 14.48 4.79 -15.73
N HIS A 108 13.22 4.39 -15.67
CA HIS A 108 12.38 4.15 -16.84
C HIS A 108 11.20 5.12 -16.79
N ALA A 109 10.84 5.71 -17.93
CA ALA A 109 9.76 6.70 -18.03
C ALA A 109 8.79 6.30 -19.14
N TYR A 110 7.53 6.64 -18.95
CA TYR A 110 6.48 6.50 -19.95
C TYR A 110 5.40 7.57 -19.79
N PRO A 111 4.74 7.97 -20.91
CA PRO A 111 3.74 9.02 -20.86
C PRO A 111 2.48 8.58 -20.12
N THR A 112 1.82 9.53 -19.44
CA THR A 112 0.53 9.39 -18.78
C THR A 112 -0.29 10.66 -18.87
N SER A 113 -1.59 10.50 -19.10
CA SER A 113 -2.60 11.57 -19.08
C SER A 113 -3.60 11.42 -17.94
N PHE A 114 -3.37 10.46 -17.02
CA PHE A 114 -4.28 10.20 -15.91
C PHE A 114 -4.59 11.46 -15.12
N GLU A 115 -5.86 11.70 -14.85
CA GLU A 115 -6.34 12.73 -13.93
C GLU A 115 -7.25 12.12 -12.89
N ASP A 116 -6.92 12.35 -11.62
CA ASP A 116 -7.75 11.95 -10.49
C ASP A 116 -9.04 12.78 -10.48
N ARG A 117 -10.18 12.12 -10.56
CA ARG A 117 -11.49 12.77 -10.64
C ARG A 117 -11.79 13.67 -9.44
N TYR A 118 -11.25 13.36 -8.28
CA TYR A 118 -11.45 14.10 -7.03
C TYR A 118 -10.29 15.03 -6.67
N GLY A 119 -9.24 15.06 -7.50
CA GLY A 119 -8.12 15.99 -7.34
C GLY A 119 -7.14 15.66 -6.21
N TYR A 120 -7.18 14.43 -5.65
CA TYR A 120 -6.24 14.06 -4.61
C TYR A 120 -4.80 13.96 -5.13
N ASN A 121 -4.57 13.16 -6.19
CA ASN A 121 -3.22 12.92 -6.69
C ASN A 121 -3.25 12.23 -8.05
N ASN A 122 -2.52 12.76 -9.03
CA ASN A 122 -2.46 12.21 -10.39
C ASN A 122 -1.35 11.17 -10.60
N GLY A 123 -0.65 10.76 -9.55
CA GLY A 123 0.43 9.78 -9.64
C GLY A 123 -0.02 8.34 -9.37
N PRO A 124 0.87 7.36 -9.61
CA PRO A 124 0.58 5.95 -9.44
C PRO A 124 0.31 5.58 -7.97
N ARG A 125 -0.54 4.57 -7.79
CA ARG A 125 -0.95 4.04 -6.48
C ARG A 125 -0.51 2.61 -6.26
N SER A 126 -0.45 1.81 -7.32
CA SER A 126 0.06 0.43 -7.27
C SER A 126 1.54 0.42 -6.92
N SER A 127 1.96 -0.53 -6.12
CA SER A 127 3.37 -0.72 -5.75
C SER A 127 4.08 -1.63 -6.76
N PRO A 128 5.41 -1.51 -6.93
CA PRO A 128 6.17 -2.47 -7.71
C PRO A 128 6.13 -3.87 -7.07
N VAL A 129 6.37 -4.89 -7.91
CA VAL A 129 6.55 -6.28 -7.47
C VAL A 129 7.88 -6.77 -8.02
N ILE A 130 8.78 -7.21 -7.15
CA ILE A 130 10.10 -7.75 -7.52
C ILE A 130 10.09 -9.27 -7.39
N VAL A 131 10.44 -9.96 -8.47
CA VAL A 131 10.58 -11.43 -8.49
C VAL A 131 11.86 -11.79 -9.21
N GLY A 132 12.82 -12.35 -8.47
CA GLY A 132 14.13 -12.68 -9.02
C GLY A 132 14.79 -11.45 -9.68
N ASN A 133 15.07 -11.53 -10.98
CA ASN A 133 15.67 -10.46 -11.75
C ASN A 133 14.65 -9.56 -12.50
N ARG A 134 13.37 -9.60 -12.14
CA ARG A 134 12.29 -8.85 -12.79
C ARG A 134 11.58 -7.91 -11.84
N VAL A 135 11.11 -6.80 -12.40
CA VAL A 135 10.20 -5.84 -11.75
C VAL A 135 8.93 -5.75 -12.55
N PHE A 136 7.79 -5.90 -11.89
CA PHE A 136 6.48 -5.71 -12.48
C PHE A 136 5.84 -4.45 -11.90
N THR A 137 5.31 -3.60 -12.75
CA THR A 137 4.65 -2.34 -12.35
C THR A 137 3.36 -2.15 -13.12
N VAL A 138 2.38 -1.47 -12.51
CA VAL A 138 1.16 -1.02 -13.19
C VAL A 138 0.96 0.44 -12.84
N GLY A 139 0.93 1.30 -13.84
CA GLY A 139 0.67 2.73 -13.69
C GLY A 139 -0.81 3.05 -13.48
N ALA A 140 -1.13 4.31 -13.21
CA ALA A 140 -2.49 4.76 -12.91
C ALA A 140 -3.49 4.51 -14.06
N GLU A 141 -3.02 4.53 -15.32
CA GLU A 141 -3.81 4.20 -16.52
C GLU A 141 -3.78 2.72 -16.92
N GLY A 142 -3.25 1.83 -16.04
CA GLY A 142 -3.16 0.39 -16.35
C GLY A 142 -2.01 0.01 -17.27
N LYS A 143 -1.05 0.90 -17.50
CA LYS A 143 0.17 0.61 -18.26
C LYS A 143 1.07 -0.31 -17.44
N ALA A 144 1.06 -1.59 -17.80
CA ALA A 144 1.84 -2.63 -17.14
C ALA A 144 3.20 -2.80 -17.81
N HIS A 145 4.26 -2.92 -17.02
CA HIS A 145 5.62 -3.14 -17.49
C HIS A 145 6.27 -4.30 -16.72
N CYS A 146 7.04 -5.11 -17.43
CA CYS A 146 8.05 -5.97 -16.86
C CYS A 146 9.41 -5.42 -17.25
N LEU A 147 10.23 -5.11 -16.25
CA LEU A 147 11.56 -4.53 -16.42
C LEU A 147 12.63 -5.48 -15.86
N GLU A 148 13.81 -5.44 -16.44
CA GLU A 148 14.99 -6.08 -15.81
C GLU A 148 15.37 -5.31 -14.54
N LEU A 149 15.46 -5.98 -13.40
CA LEU A 149 15.79 -5.36 -12.12
C LEU A 149 17.19 -4.70 -12.13
N ALA A 150 18.13 -5.27 -12.89
CA ALA A 150 19.50 -4.80 -12.94
C ALA A 150 19.67 -3.43 -13.61
N ASN A 151 18.90 -3.13 -14.67
CA ASN A 151 19.14 -1.98 -15.55
C ASN A 151 17.89 -1.25 -16.04
N GLY A 152 16.68 -1.70 -15.67
CA GLY A 152 15.41 -1.09 -16.05
C GLY A 152 15.00 -1.32 -17.52
N LYS A 153 15.67 -2.19 -18.26
CA LYS A 153 15.30 -2.52 -19.64
C LYS A 153 13.94 -3.18 -19.69
N VAL A 154 13.09 -2.72 -20.62
CA VAL A 154 11.75 -3.28 -20.83
C VAL A 154 11.86 -4.68 -21.43
N VAL A 155 11.27 -5.67 -20.75
CA VAL A 155 11.11 -7.04 -21.22
C VAL A 155 9.83 -7.15 -22.03
N TRP A 156 8.74 -6.67 -21.45
CA TRP A 156 7.45 -6.50 -22.10
C TRP A 156 6.66 -5.34 -21.47
N LYS A 157 5.70 -4.83 -22.22
CA LYS A 157 4.73 -3.82 -21.75
C LYS A 157 3.35 -4.13 -22.32
N ARG A 158 2.31 -3.73 -21.59
CA ARG A 158 0.90 -3.85 -21.99
C ARG A 158 0.12 -2.63 -21.51
N ASP A 159 -0.94 -2.29 -22.23
CA ASP A 159 -1.95 -1.31 -21.81
C ASP A 159 -3.22 -2.07 -21.42
N LEU A 160 -3.33 -2.43 -20.14
CA LEU A 160 -4.40 -3.32 -19.68
C LEU A 160 -5.78 -2.66 -19.77
N LEU A 161 -5.91 -1.36 -19.48
CA LEU A 161 -7.20 -0.70 -19.59
C LEU A 161 -7.66 -0.62 -21.05
N GLN A 162 -6.77 -0.30 -21.96
CA GLN A 162 -7.08 -0.24 -23.38
C GLN A 162 -7.41 -1.64 -23.95
N GLU A 163 -6.59 -2.64 -23.65
CA GLU A 163 -6.74 -4.01 -24.18
C GLU A 163 -8.03 -4.68 -23.70
N TYR A 164 -8.40 -4.47 -22.42
CA TYR A 164 -9.62 -5.02 -21.83
C TYR A 164 -10.81 -4.06 -21.87
N LYS A 165 -10.66 -2.88 -22.50
CA LYS A 165 -11.70 -1.85 -22.64
C LYS A 165 -12.29 -1.42 -21.27
N VAL A 166 -11.41 -1.32 -20.28
CA VAL A 166 -11.80 -0.91 -18.92
C VAL A 166 -11.90 0.62 -18.88
N PRO A 167 -13.04 1.18 -18.46
CA PRO A 167 -13.14 2.61 -18.25
C PRO A 167 -12.24 3.02 -17.07
N GLN A 168 -11.71 4.25 -17.13
CA GLN A 168 -10.95 4.78 -16.02
C GLN A 168 -11.86 4.99 -14.81
N ASP A 169 -11.53 4.31 -13.70
CA ASP A 169 -12.17 4.50 -12.40
C ASP A 169 -11.73 5.81 -11.72
N PHE A 170 -12.34 6.15 -10.58
CA PHE A 170 -12.11 7.39 -9.81
C PHE A 170 -10.63 7.69 -9.62
N PHE A 171 -9.87 6.68 -9.18
CA PHE A 171 -8.47 6.82 -8.75
C PHE A 171 -7.50 6.06 -9.67
N GLY A 172 -7.95 5.62 -10.84
CA GLY A 172 -7.14 4.80 -11.74
C GLY A 172 -6.81 3.42 -11.14
N VAL A 173 -5.77 2.78 -11.63
CA VAL A 173 -5.33 1.47 -11.11
C VAL A 173 -4.52 1.66 -9.84
N ALA A 174 -4.98 1.08 -8.73
CA ALA A 174 -4.28 1.09 -7.44
C ALA A 174 -3.96 -0.31 -6.91
N SER A 175 -4.64 -1.34 -7.39
CA SER A 175 -4.37 -2.73 -7.05
C SER A 175 -2.96 -3.14 -7.50
N THR A 176 -2.14 -3.59 -6.56
CA THR A 176 -0.82 -4.16 -6.88
C THR A 176 -0.99 -5.60 -7.38
N PRO A 177 -0.38 -5.98 -8.50
CA PRO A 177 -0.44 -7.35 -8.99
C PRO A 177 0.14 -8.36 -7.99
N LEU A 178 -0.38 -9.58 -8.01
CA LEU A 178 0.18 -10.69 -7.26
C LEU A 178 1.07 -11.54 -8.17
N ALA A 179 2.34 -11.66 -7.83
CA ALA A 179 3.23 -12.64 -8.43
C ALA A 179 3.04 -13.99 -7.74
N TRP A 180 2.65 -15.01 -8.50
CA TRP A 180 2.48 -16.38 -8.02
C TRP A 180 3.10 -17.36 -9.01
N GLN A 181 4.16 -18.05 -8.61
CA GLN A 181 4.97 -18.91 -9.50
C GLN A 181 5.41 -18.16 -10.76
N ASP A 182 5.02 -18.62 -11.94
CA ASP A 182 5.29 -18.02 -13.25
C ASP A 182 4.23 -17.01 -13.72
N ARG A 183 3.24 -16.70 -12.86
CA ARG A 183 2.06 -15.87 -13.17
C ARG A 183 2.10 -14.53 -12.45
N LEU A 184 1.60 -13.51 -13.15
CA LEU A 184 1.27 -12.21 -12.58
C LEU A 184 -0.26 -12.07 -12.61
N ILE A 185 -0.90 -12.10 -11.44
CA ILE A 185 -2.36 -12.07 -11.30
C ILE A 185 -2.80 -10.62 -11.08
N VAL A 186 -3.67 -10.12 -11.93
CA VAL A 186 -4.11 -8.72 -11.96
C VAL A 186 -5.62 -8.64 -11.91
N ASN A 187 -6.15 -7.79 -11.02
CA ASN A 187 -7.55 -7.42 -10.98
C ASN A 187 -7.80 -6.32 -12.03
N VAL A 188 -8.20 -6.70 -13.25
CA VAL A 188 -8.41 -5.75 -14.36
C VAL A 188 -9.83 -5.20 -14.42
N GLY A 189 -10.84 -5.99 -14.01
CA GLY A 189 -12.23 -5.57 -13.92
C GLY A 189 -12.89 -5.20 -15.23
N ALA A 190 -12.61 -5.95 -16.31
CA ALA A 190 -13.16 -5.66 -17.63
C ALA A 190 -14.69 -5.72 -17.65
N PRO A 191 -15.38 -4.78 -18.31
CA PRO A 191 -16.84 -4.85 -18.49
C PRO A 191 -17.23 -6.13 -19.23
N GLY A 192 -18.11 -6.95 -18.60
CA GLY A 192 -18.46 -8.27 -19.13
C GLY A 192 -17.39 -9.35 -18.97
N GLY A 193 -16.30 -9.04 -18.29
CA GLY A 193 -15.17 -9.93 -17.97
C GLY A 193 -13.98 -9.81 -18.93
N PRO A 194 -12.81 -10.31 -18.50
CA PRO A 194 -12.53 -10.91 -17.19
C PRO A 194 -12.43 -9.88 -16.05
N THR A 195 -12.82 -10.27 -14.85
CA THR A 195 -12.56 -9.48 -13.63
C THR A 195 -11.08 -9.59 -13.23
N VAL A 196 -10.52 -10.79 -13.35
CA VAL A 196 -9.13 -11.12 -12.98
C VAL A 196 -8.45 -11.82 -14.15
N VAL A 197 -7.20 -11.48 -14.42
CA VAL A 197 -6.36 -12.15 -15.40
C VAL A 197 -5.07 -12.67 -14.78
N ALA A 198 -4.54 -13.76 -15.29
CA ALA A 198 -3.16 -14.14 -15.08
C ALA A 198 -2.37 -13.94 -16.35
N LEU A 199 -1.24 -13.24 -16.22
CA LEU A 199 -0.27 -13.04 -17.28
C LEU A 199 0.97 -13.89 -16.98
N GLU A 200 1.58 -14.44 -18.03
CA GLU A 200 2.88 -15.08 -17.91
C GLU A 200 3.96 -14.05 -17.58
N GLN A 201 4.70 -14.24 -16.50
CA GLN A 201 5.71 -13.27 -16.07
C GLN A 201 6.81 -13.04 -17.11
N ALA A 202 7.16 -14.07 -17.88
CA ALA A 202 8.22 -13.99 -18.88
C ALA A 202 7.84 -13.15 -20.10
N THR A 203 6.60 -13.21 -20.57
CA THR A 203 6.16 -12.66 -21.85
C THR A 203 5.03 -11.64 -21.76
N GLY A 204 4.34 -11.55 -20.62
CA GLY A 204 3.13 -10.75 -20.45
C GLY A 204 1.89 -11.33 -21.16
N LYS A 205 1.96 -12.50 -21.80
CA LYS A 205 0.80 -13.13 -22.43
C LYS A 205 -0.22 -13.58 -21.40
N GLN A 206 -1.51 -13.43 -21.71
CA GLN A 206 -2.57 -13.94 -20.85
C GLN A 206 -2.57 -15.48 -20.86
N ILE A 207 -2.56 -16.07 -19.67
CA ILE A 207 -2.71 -17.51 -19.44
C ILE A 207 -4.18 -17.86 -19.28
N TRP A 208 -4.88 -17.12 -18.40
CA TRP A 208 -6.31 -17.29 -18.16
C TRP A 208 -6.97 -15.96 -17.78
N GLY A 209 -8.29 -15.89 -17.91
CA GLY A 209 -9.15 -14.82 -17.41
C GLY A 209 -10.34 -15.41 -16.68
N ALA A 210 -10.75 -14.79 -15.58
CA ALA A 210 -11.78 -15.27 -14.67
C ALA A 210 -12.71 -14.16 -14.20
N GLY A 211 -13.98 -14.52 -13.91
CA GLY A 211 -15.02 -13.60 -13.48
C GLY A 211 -15.53 -12.69 -14.59
N LYS A 212 -16.73 -12.15 -14.44
CA LYS A 212 -17.35 -11.27 -15.44
C LYS A 212 -18.37 -10.28 -14.86
N GLU A 213 -18.62 -10.33 -13.55
CA GLU A 213 -19.71 -9.57 -12.96
C GLU A 213 -19.25 -8.28 -12.30
N TRP A 214 -17.98 -8.22 -11.88
CA TRP A 214 -17.47 -7.12 -11.04
C TRP A 214 -16.28 -6.42 -11.68
N GLY A 215 -16.27 -5.10 -11.57
CA GLY A 215 -15.14 -4.26 -11.95
C GLY A 215 -13.93 -4.44 -11.04
N ALA A 216 -12.83 -3.77 -11.38
CA ALA A 216 -11.65 -3.72 -10.53
C ALA A 216 -11.95 -3.00 -9.21
N SER A 217 -11.19 -3.36 -8.16
CA SER A 217 -11.12 -2.61 -6.93
C SER A 217 -9.73 -2.02 -6.73
N TYR A 218 -9.54 -1.31 -5.64
CA TYR A 218 -8.22 -0.78 -5.23
C TYR A 218 -7.49 -1.74 -4.29
N ALA A 219 -8.17 -2.81 -3.81
CA ALA A 219 -7.55 -3.88 -3.04
C ALA A 219 -6.69 -4.79 -3.93
N SER A 220 -5.54 -5.20 -3.42
CA SER A 220 -4.64 -6.12 -4.12
C SER A 220 -5.05 -7.58 -3.92
N PRO A 221 -4.85 -8.47 -4.91
CA PRO A 221 -5.03 -9.89 -4.76
C PRO A 221 -4.09 -10.45 -3.68
N ILE A 222 -4.62 -11.33 -2.82
CA ILE A 222 -3.88 -11.92 -1.69
C ILE A 222 -3.76 -13.44 -1.90
N PRO A 223 -2.55 -14.01 -1.81
CA PRO A 223 -2.38 -15.46 -1.89
C PRO A 223 -2.86 -16.11 -0.59
N ALA A 224 -3.41 -17.30 -0.71
CA ALA A 224 -3.89 -18.10 0.41
C ALA A 224 -3.54 -19.58 0.23
N THR A 225 -3.42 -20.28 1.35
CA THR A 225 -3.42 -21.74 1.36
C THR A 225 -4.66 -22.19 2.13
N ILE A 226 -5.65 -22.74 1.43
CA ILE A 226 -6.92 -23.16 1.98
C ILE A 226 -7.01 -24.67 1.87
N HIS A 227 -7.20 -25.35 2.99
CA HIS A 227 -7.19 -26.82 3.07
C HIS A 227 -5.99 -27.46 2.34
N GLY A 228 -4.80 -26.84 2.48
CA GLY A 228 -3.56 -27.29 1.83
C GLY A 228 -3.48 -27.00 0.33
N GLN A 229 -4.45 -26.30 -0.26
CA GLN A 229 -4.47 -25.95 -1.68
C GLN A 229 -4.22 -24.45 -1.89
N PRO A 230 -3.43 -24.05 -2.90
CA PRO A 230 -3.22 -22.64 -3.21
C PRO A 230 -4.50 -22.01 -3.75
N ARG A 231 -4.80 -20.82 -3.26
CA ARG A 231 -5.91 -19.95 -3.70
C ARG A 231 -5.45 -18.51 -3.79
N VAL A 232 -6.24 -17.72 -4.48
CA VAL A 232 -6.10 -16.26 -4.49
C VAL A 232 -7.42 -15.64 -4.09
N MET A 233 -7.36 -14.71 -3.15
CA MET A 233 -8.48 -13.91 -2.68
C MET A 233 -8.44 -12.56 -3.38
N VAL A 234 -9.49 -12.24 -4.14
CA VAL A 234 -9.62 -10.95 -4.84
C VAL A 234 -10.88 -10.27 -4.36
N LEU A 235 -10.73 -9.15 -3.64
CA LEU A 235 -11.86 -8.30 -3.29
C LEU A 235 -12.09 -7.31 -4.44
N ALA A 236 -13.02 -7.63 -5.33
CA ALA A 236 -13.37 -6.85 -6.51
C ALA A 236 -14.48 -5.83 -6.23
N GLY A 237 -14.72 -4.92 -7.15
CA GLY A 237 -15.78 -3.93 -7.12
C GLY A 237 -15.26 -2.52 -6.98
N GLY A 238 -15.14 -1.84 -8.10
CA GLY A 238 -14.83 -0.44 -8.26
C GLY A 238 -16.07 0.42 -8.50
N GLU A 239 -15.93 1.40 -9.37
CA GLU A 239 -17.01 2.27 -9.81
C GLU A 239 -18.02 1.51 -10.68
N SER A 240 -19.24 1.34 -10.19
CA SER A 240 -20.29 0.63 -10.91
C SER A 240 -21.67 1.17 -10.59
N ARG A 241 -22.62 1.01 -11.52
CA ARG A 241 -24.04 1.35 -11.33
C ARG A 241 -24.91 0.19 -11.76
N PRO A 242 -25.59 -0.54 -10.84
CA PRO A 242 -25.55 -0.36 -9.39
C PRO A 242 -24.17 -0.71 -8.81
N PRO A 243 -23.81 -0.23 -7.60
CA PRO A 243 -22.54 -0.57 -6.96
C PRO A 243 -22.51 -2.07 -6.63
N THR A 244 -21.62 -2.79 -7.29
CA THR A 244 -21.46 -4.25 -7.16
C THR A 244 -20.01 -4.60 -6.87
N GLY A 245 -19.77 -5.71 -6.22
CA GLY A 245 -18.44 -6.20 -5.88
C GLY A 245 -18.49 -7.22 -4.76
N GLY A 246 -17.35 -7.78 -4.47
CA GLY A 246 -17.19 -8.75 -3.40
C GLY A 246 -15.93 -9.59 -3.54
N LEU A 247 -15.85 -10.62 -2.74
CA LEU A 247 -14.74 -11.55 -2.69
C LEU A 247 -14.89 -12.64 -3.75
N LEU A 248 -13.84 -12.83 -4.57
CA LEU A 248 -13.64 -14.01 -5.39
C LEU A 248 -12.57 -14.89 -4.73
N CYS A 249 -12.80 -16.18 -4.62
CA CYS A 249 -11.80 -17.19 -4.31
C CYS A 249 -11.53 -18.01 -5.58
N LEU A 250 -10.29 -18.06 -6.02
CA LEU A 250 -9.96 -18.74 -7.28
C LEU A 250 -8.66 -19.55 -7.19
N ASP A 251 -8.58 -20.61 -8.00
CA ASP A 251 -7.35 -21.38 -8.20
C ASP A 251 -6.37 -20.55 -9.06
N PRO A 252 -5.17 -20.21 -8.56
CA PRO A 252 -4.20 -19.42 -9.33
C PRO A 252 -3.63 -20.15 -10.55
N ARG A 253 -3.75 -21.47 -10.64
CA ARG A 253 -3.25 -22.27 -11.76
C ARG A 253 -4.15 -22.17 -13.00
N SER A 254 -5.46 -22.16 -12.79
CA SER A 254 -6.46 -22.26 -13.86
C SER A 254 -7.38 -21.04 -13.98
N GLY A 255 -7.46 -20.20 -12.94
CA GLY A 255 -8.47 -19.15 -12.82
C GLY A 255 -9.88 -19.68 -12.47
N ALA A 256 -10.03 -20.99 -12.19
CA ALA A 256 -11.30 -21.55 -11.74
C ALA A 256 -11.74 -20.86 -10.46
N ILE A 257 -12.98 -20.32 -10.47
CA ILE A 257 -13.59 -19.65 -9.33
C ILE A 257 -14.31 -20.69 -8.49
N ASP A 258 -13.90 -20.88 -7.23
CA ASP A 258 -14.57 -21.75 -6.29
C ASP A 258 -15.89 -21.13 -5.82
N PHE A 259 -15.86 -19.83 -5.50
CA PHE A 259 -17.04 -19.06 -5.12
C PHE A 259 -16.84 -17.56 -5.33
N THR A 260 -17.97 -16.86 -5.33
CA THR A 260 -18.05 -15.40 -5.16
C THR A 260 -18.91 -15.10 -3.92
N PHE A 261 -18.55 -14.05 -3.19
CA PHE A 261 -19.31 -13.58 -2.02
C PHE A 261 -19.52 -12.05 -2.14
N PRO A 262 -20.75 -11.59 -2.41
CA PRO A 262 -21.05 -10.17 -2.56
C PRO A 262 -20.71 -9.38 -1.29
N TRP A 263 -19.88 -8.33 -1.45
CA TRP A 263 -19.50 -7.43 -0.37
C TRP A 263 -19.15 -6.05 -0.92
N ARG A 264 -20.09 -5.14 -0.84
CA ARG A 264 -19.94 -3.77 -1.33
C ARG A 264 -20.86 -2.82 -0.59
N SER A 265 -20.40 -1.60 -0.32
CA SER A 265 -21.28 -0.52 0.12
C SER A 265 -22.36 -0.23 -0.91
N LYS A 266 -23.56 0.15 -0.44
CA LYS A 266 -24.66 0.59 -1.29
C LYS A 266 -24.42 1.98 -1.93
N SER A 267 -23.45 2.73 -1.41
CA SER A 267 -23.06 4.02 -1.98
C SER A 267 -22.32 3.82 -3.30
N TYR A 268 -22.76 4.47 -4.35
CA TYR A 268 -22.10 4.42 -5.66
C TYR A 268 -20.64 4.89 -5.60
N GLU A 269 -20.36 5.97 -4.90
CA GLU A 269 -19.01 6.53 -4.76
C GLU A 269 -18.15 5.82 -3.70
N SER A 270 -18.54 4.63 -3.30
CA SER A 270 -17.73 3.79 -2.40
C SER A 270 -16.64 3.05 -3.17
N VAL A 271 -15.62 2.60 -2.45
CA VAL A 271 -14.53 1.79 -2.99
C VAL A 271 -14.23 0.60 -2.07
N ASN A 272 -13.84 -0.54 -2.66
CA ASN A 272 -13.20 -1.63 -1.95
C ASN A 272 -11.69 -1.46 -2.08
N ALA A 273 -10.98 -1.17 -0.98
CA ALA A 273 -9.54 -0.89 -1.02
C ALA A 273 -8.74 -1.62 0.07
N SER A 274 -9.38 -2.02 1.17
CA SER A 274 -8.76 -2.89 2.17
C SER A 274 -8.58 -4.30 1.61
N CYS A 275 -7.37 -4.86 1.68
CA CYS A 275 -7.12 -6.21 1.17
C CYS A 275 -7.75 -7.27 2.08
N PRO A 276 -8.16 -8.44 1.53
CA PRO A 276 -8.58 -9.58 2.32
C PRO A 276 -7.49 -10.04 3.31
N VAL A 277 -7.89 -10.43 4.52
CA VAL A 277 -6.97 -10.99 5.51
C VAL A 277 -7.24 -12.48 5.67
N VAL A 278 -6.26 -13.30 5.32
CA VAL A 278 -6.36 -14.78 5.39
C VAL A 278 -5.92 -15.26 6.77
N ILE A 279 -6.78 -16.06 7.42
CA ILE A 279 -6.56 -16.58 8.78
C ILE A 279 -6.82 -18.11 8.77
N GLY A 280 -5.80 -18.90 8.43
CA GLY A 280 -6.00 -20.32 8.18
C GLY A 280 -6.98 -20.56 7.02
N ASN A 281 -8.08 -21.27 7.30
CA ASN A 281 -9.16 -21.48 6.32
C ASN A 281 -10.27 -20.41 6.40
N GLN A 282 -10.02 -19.29 7.08
CA GLN A 282 -10.94 -18.16 7.17
C GLN A 282 -10.41 -16.96 6.41
N VAL A 283 -11.33 -16.12 5.94
CA VAL A 283 -11.00 -14.85 5.27
C VAL A 283 -11.85 -13.73 5.86
N PHE A 284 -11.18 -12.70 6.35
CA PHE A 284 -11.81 -11.46 6.74
C PHE A 284 -11.77 -10.48 5.57
N ILE A 285 -12.92 -9.84 5.30
CA ILE A 285 -13.04 -8.75 4.32
C ILE A 285 -13.70 -7.55 4.97
N SER A 286 -13.33 -6.36 4.51
CA SER A 286 -13.87 -5.11 5.05
C SER A 286 -14.06 -4.05 3.97
N ALA A 287 -15.03 -3.20 4.18
CA ALA A 287 -15.23 -1.97 3.43
C ALA A 287 -15.72 -0.87 4.36
N SER A 288 -15.28 0.35 4.11
CA SER A 288 -15.76 1.53 4.82
C SER A 288 -17.21 1.88 4.40
N TYR A 289 -17.62 3.13 4.50
CA TYR A 289 -18.94 3.62 4.07
C TYR A 289 -20.12 2.93 4.79
N LYS A 290 -19.96 2.67 6.09
CA LYS A 290 -20.94 1.98 6.97
C LYS A 290 -21.24 0.53 6.54
N THR A 291 -20.31 -0.10 5.81
CA THR A 291 -20.44 -1.51 5.40
C THR A 291 -19.88 -2.45 6.46
N GLY A 292 -18.72 -2.09 7.02
CA GLY A 292 -18.09 -2.86 8.09
C GLY A 292 -17.28 -4.06 7.58
N GLY A 293 -17.20 -5.10 8.38
CA GLY A 293 -16.43 -6.31 8.11
C GLY A 293 -17.25 -7.59 8.14
N ALA A 294 -16.77 -8.62 7.44
CA ALA A 294 -17.29 -9.97 7.45
C ALA A 294 -16.17 -11.00 7.60
N LEU A 295 -16.42 -12.05 8.37
CA LEU A 295 -15.56 -13.23 8.44
C LEU A 295 -16.26 -14.40 7.76
N LEU A 296 -15.55 -15.02 6.81
CA LEU A 296 -15.98 -16.22 6.10
C LEU A 296 -15.11 -17.39 6.51
N GLU A 297 -15.68 -18.54 6.78
CA GLU A 297 -15.01 -19.83 6.79
C GLU A 297 -15.12 -20.44 5.38
N ILE A 298 -14.01 -20.89 4.84
CA ILE A 298 -14.03 -21.66 3.59
C ILE A 298 -14.06 -23.13 3.96
N THR A 299 -15.16 -23.79 3.57
CA THR A 299 -15.39 -25.22 3.87
C THR A 299 -14.47 -26.13 3.05
N PRO A 300 -14.31 -27.42 3.41
CA PRO A 300 -13.45 -28.36 2.65
C PRO A 300 -13.84 -28.54 1.18
N ASP A 301 -15.11 -28.27 0.80
CA ASP A 301 -15.60 -28.24 -0.58
C ASP A 301 -15.50 -26.85 -1.23
N PHE A 302 -14.68 -25.96 -0.65
CA PHE A 302 -14.38 -24.60 -1.12
C PHE A 302 -15.63 -23.72 -1.27
N LYS A 303 -16.57 -23.82 -0.33
CA LYS A 303 -17.73 -22.92 -0.26
C LYS A 303 -17.57 -21.90 0.87
N PRO A 304 -18.08 -20.67 0.70
CA PRO A 304 -18.03 -19.67 1.74
C PRO A 304 -19.15 -19.90 2.74
N LYS A 305 -18.82 -19.99 4.02
CA LYS A 305 -19.75 -19.96 5.13
C LYS A 305 -19.56 -18.68 5.92
N LEU A 306 -20.55 -17.81 5.91
CA LEU A 306 -20.53 -16.60 6.70
C LEU A 306 -20.59 -16.96 8.19
N LEU A 307 -19.55 -16.54 8.95
CA LEU A 307 -19.52 -16.72 10.40
C LEU A 307 -20.17 -15.56 11.12
N TRP A 308 -19.82 -14.33 10.74
CA TRP A 308 -20.40 -13.11 11.27
C TRP A 308 -20.16 -11.91 10.35
N THR A 309 -20.94 -10.85 10.57
CA THR A 309 -20.73 -9.51 10.03
C THR A 309 -20.76 -8.49 11.18
N THR A 310 -20.06 -7.40 11.01
CA THR A 310 -20.09 -6.27 11.94
C THR A 310 -20.04 -4.94 11.19
N PRO A 311 -20.90 -3.96 11.50
CA PRO A 311 -20.81 -2.62 10.92
C PRO A 311 -19.69 -1.78 11.57
N GLU A 312 -19.12 -2.24 12.69
CA GLU A 312 -18.25 -1.47 13.55
C GLU A 312 -16.77 -1.52 13.17
N PHE A 313 -16.38 -2.27 12.14
CA PHE A 313 -14.99 -2.39 11.70
C PHE A 313 -14.90 -2.30 10.17
N GLY A 314 -15.03 -1.07 9.66
CA GLY A 314 -15.06 -0.74 8.24
C GLY A 314 -13.81 0.01 7.81
N LEU A 315 -12.78 -0.72 7.36
CA LEU A 315 -11.52 -0.14 6.93
C LEU A 315 -11.64 0.47 5.52
N HIS A 316 -10.97 1.60 5.31
CA HIS A 316 -11.06 2.32 4.04
C HIS A 316 -9.98 1.84 3.06
N PHE A 317 -8.73 2.22 3.24
CA PHE A 317 -7.61 1.85 2.36
C PHE A 317 -6.51 1.06 3.09
N ASN A 318 -6.52 1.03 4.41
CA ASN A 318 -5.58 0.23 5.18
C ASN A 318 -6.07 -1.21 5.31
N THR A 319 -5.14 -2.15 5.43
CA THR A 319 -5.42 -3.57 5.67
C THR A 319 -5.11 -3.88 7.13
N PRO A 320 -6.03 -4.48 7.89
CA PRO A 320 -5.77 -4.77 9.30
C PRO A 320 -4.78 -5.92 9.43
N ILE A 321 -4.03 -5.92 10.53
CA ILE A 321 -3.05 -6.96 10.84
C ILE A 321 -3.69 -7.97 11.79
N HIS A 322 -3.66 -9.24 11.40
CA HIS A 322 -4.06 -10.35 12.26
C HIS A 322 -2.92 -10.78 13.15
N GLN A 323 -3.18 -10.85 14.47
CA GLN A 323 -2.26 -11.44 15.44
C GLN A 323 -3.02 -12.12 16.59
N ASN A 324 -2.71 -13.39 16.83
CA ASN A 324 -3.20 -14.17 17.98
C ASN A 324 -4.73 -14.12 18.16
N GLY A 325 -5.49 -14.20 17.07
CA GLY A 325 -6.97 -14.19 17.09
C GLY A 325 -7.61 -12.80 17.14
N TYR A 326 -6.83 -11.74 16.93
CA TYR A 326 -7.29 -10.36 16.89
C TYR A 326 -6.89 -9.67 15.60
N LEU A 327 -7.69 -8.72 15.16
CA LEU A 327 -7.39 -7.80 14.06
C LEU A 327 -7.17 -6.40 14.62
N TYR A 328 -6.06 -5.79 14.21
CA TYR A 328 -5.72 -4.40 14.55
C TYR A 328 -5.72 -3.55 13.29
N GLY A 329 -6.40 -2.42 13.28
CA GLY A 329 -6.48 -1.55 12.11
C GLY A 329 -7.12 -0.20 12.40
N PHE A 330 -6.99 0.72 11.44
CA PHE A 330 -7.67 2.01 11.48
C PHE A 330 -9.04 1.88 10.83
N ASP A 331 -10.07 1.95 11.64
CA ASP A 331 -11.47 1.95 11.23
C ASP A 331 -11.93 3.37 10.90
N GLY A 332 -12.87 3.51 9.97
CA GLY A 332 -13.45 4.79 9.57
C GLY A 332 -12.99 5.29 8.21
N ARG A 333 -13.76 6.26 7.68
CA ARG A 333 -13.55 6.83 6.35
C ARG A 333 -12.85 8.19 6.37
N ASN A 334 -13.25 9.04 7.27
CA ASN A 334 -12.83 10.44 7.34
C ASN A 334 -11.98 10.68 8.58
N GLU A 335 -11.21 11.75 8.58
CA GLU A 335 -10.32 12.12 9.68
C GLU A 335 -11.01 12.11 11.06
N PRO A 336 -12.16 12.77 11.28
CA PRO A 336 -12.75 12.81 12.62
C PRO A 336 -13.34 11.48 13.09
N ASP A 337 -13.71 10.59 12.15
CA ASP A 337 -14.35 9.30 12.46
C ASP A 337 -13.34 8.14 12.49
N ALA A 338 -12.07 8.39 12.13
CA ALA A 338 -11.05 7.36 12.08
C ALA A 338 -10.51 7.05 13.47
N SER A 339 -10.40 5.77 13.80
CA SER A 339 -9.91 5.29 15.09
C SER A 339 -9.07 4.03 14.94
N LEU A 340 -8.08 3.87 15.80
CA LEU A 340 -7.37 2.60 15.96
C LEU A 340 -8.24 1.64 16.77
N ALA A 341 -8.46 0.44 16.28
CA ALA A 341 -9.33 -0.53 16.91
C ALA A 341 -8.73 -1.94 16.94
N CYS A 342 -9.14 -2.70 17.93
CA CYS A 342 -8.90 -4.13 18.08
C CYS A 342 -10.22 -4.88 17.99
N LEU A 343 -10.31 -5.84 17.06
CA LEU A 343 -11.46 -6.71 16.90
C LEU A 343 -11.09 -8.16 17.20
N GLU A 344 -11.91 -8.85 17.99
CA GLU A 344 -11.77 -10.28 18.24
C GLU A 344 -12.29 -11.09 17.04
N VAL A 345 -11.43 -11.88 16.38
CA VAL A 345 -11.79 -12.65 15.19
C VAL A 345 -12.90 -13.67 15.48
N LYS A 346 -12.87 -14.32 16.66
CA LYS A 346 -13.84 -15.35 17.02
C LYS A 346 -15.27 -14.84 17.07
N THR A 347 -15.48 -13.61 17.53
CA THR A 347 -16.81 -13.04 17.81
C THR A 347 -17.22 -11.90 16.88
N GLY A 348 -16.27 -11.29 16.17
CA GLY A 348 -16.51 -10.07 15.39
C GLY A 348 -16.76 -8.81 16.23
N LYS A 349 -16.48 -8.86 17.53
CA LYS A 349 -16.70 -7.73 18.45
C LYS A 349 -15.46 -6.86 18.58
N ILE A 350 -15.67 -5.56 18.67
CA ILE A 350 -14.62 -4.61 19.05
C ILE A 350 -14.28 -4.85 20.52
N VAL A 351 -13.00 -5.12 20.78
CA VAL A 351 -12.45 -5.29 22.14
C VAL A 351 -12.14 -3.94 22.75
N TRP A 352 -11.51 -3.08 21.96
CA TRP A 352 -11.27 -1.68 22.28
C TRP A 352 -11.15 -0.82 21.03
N ARG A 353 -11.39 0.47 21.20
CA ARG A 353 -11.23 1.50 20.19
C ARG A 353 -10.61 2.72 20.85
N THR A 354 -9.67 3.38 20.16
CA THR A 354 -9.02 4.59 20.68
C THR A 354 -8.69 5.53 19.52
N ASN A 355 -8.70 6.83 19.83
CA ASN A 355 -8.10 7.85 18.98
C ASN A 355 -6.84 8.32 19.69
N PRO A 356 -5.64 7.87 19.28
CA PRO A 356 -4.42 8.42 19.83
C PRO A 356 -4.38 9.93 19.59
N GLU A 357 -4.42 10.73 20.65
CA GLU A 357 -4.43 12.19 20.55
C GLU A 357 -3.28 12.78 21.37
N TRP A 358 -2.71 13.87 20.88
CA TRP A 358 -1.64 14.61 21.54
C TRP A 358 -1.61 16.06 21.05
N THR A 359 -0.94 16.92 21.82
CA THR A 359 -0.70 18.30 21.42
C THR A 359 0.68 18.44 20.77
N GLU A 360 0.70 18.95 19.53
CA GLU A 360 1.92 19.38 18.85
C GLU A 360 2.10 20.88 18.99
N LYS A 361 3.33 21.29 19.26
CA LYS A 361 3.69 22.71 19.26
C LYS A 361 4.23 23.08 17.90
N LEU A 362 3.48 23.92 17.17
CA LEU A 362 3.87 24.39 15.85
C LEU A 362 5.00 25.43 15.93
N ASP A 363 5.76 25.62 14.84
CA ASP A 363 6.86 26.59 14.74
C ASP A 363 6.42 28.04 15.05
N ASN A 364 5.13 28.35 14.84
CA ASN A 364 4.56 29.66 15.17
C ASN A 364 4.17 29.80 16.66
N GLY A 365 4.49 28.82 17.50
CA GLY A 365 4.22 28.77 18.93
C GLY A 365 2.79 28.34 19.32
N ARG A 366 1.92 28.04 18.34
CA ARG A 366 0.55 27.56 18.61
C ARG A 366 0.57 26.08 18.97
N ASP A 367 -0.29 25.72 19.90
CA ASP A 367 -0.59 24.33 20.20
C ASP A 367 -1.68 23.84 19.26
N GLN A 368 -1.48 22.65 18.68
CA GLN A 368 -2.41 21.99 17.79
C GLN A 368 -2.71 20.58 18.27
N LEU A 369 -3.99 20.28 18.53
CA LEU A 369 -4.41 18.90 18.79
C LEU A 369 -4.27 18.08 17.52
N MET A 370 -3.56 16.97 17.64
CA MET A 370 -3.27 16.02 16.56
C MET A 370 -3.71 14.62 16.96
N SER A 371 -3.92 13.78 15.95
CA SER A 371 -4.17 12.35 16.09
C SER A 371 -3.49 11.60 14.95
N THR A 372 -3.47 10.28 15.01
CA THR A 372 -3.10 9.44 13.86
C THR A 372 -4.07 9.59 12.71
N TYR A 373 -5.33 9.92 12.99
CA TYR A 373 -6.44 9.87 12.04
C TYR A 373 -6.47 8.51 11.31
N ARG A 374 -6.59 8.50 9.99
CA ARG A 374 -6.35 7.31 9.19
C ARG A 374 -4.86 7.02 9.13
N GLY A 375 -4.46 5.78 8.98
CA GLY A 375 -3.06 5.42 8.91
C GLY A 375 -2.87 4.00 8.37
N ASN A 376 -1.61 3.61 8.26
CA ASN A 376 -1.21 2.26 7.92
C ASN A 376 -0.40 1.65 9.06
N LEU A 377 -0.59 0.35 9.28
CA LEU A 377 0.14 -0.44 10.28
C LEU A 377 1.14 -1.36 9.60
N LEU A 378 2.30 -1.49 10.23
CA LEU A 378 3.32 -2.51 9.97
C LEU A 378 3.62 -3.21 11.30
N GLN A 379 3.52 -4.55 11.34
CA GLN A 379 3.89 -5.31 12.52
C GLN A 379 5.32 -5.83 12.38
N VAL A 380 6.16 -5.58 13.37
CA VAL A 380 7.56 -6.01 13.39
C VAL A 380 8.10 -6.09 14.81
N ASP A 381 8.98 -7.05 15.07
CA ASP A 381 9.68 -7.24 16.37
C ASP A 381 8.72 -7.28 17.56
N GLY A 382 7.55 -7.93 17.37
CA GLY A 382 6.50 -8.05 18.37
C GLY A 382 5.71 -6.75 18.67
N LYS A 383 5.90 -5.70 17.88
CA LYS A 383 5.29 -4.37 18.04
C LYS A 383 4.72 -3.86 16.73
N TYR A 384 4.21 -2.64 16.73
CA TYR A 384 3.59 -2.01 15.55
C TYR A 384 4.19 -0.64 15.26
N LEU A 385 4.53 -0.41 13.99
CA LEU A 385 4.76 0.92 13.45
C LEU A 385 3.48 1.41 12.81
N ALA A 386 3.06 2.63 13.12
CA ALA A 386 1.99 3.31 12.40
C ALA A 386 2.53 4.56 11.71
N LEU A 387 2.15 4.74 10.45
CA LEU A 387 2.29 6.02 9.77
C LEU A 387 0.90 6.66 9.67
N GLY A 388 0.70 7.72 10.45
CA GLY A 388 -0.55 8.48 10.50
C GLY A 388 -0.72 9.41 9.31
N GLU A 389 -1.93 9.89 9.11
CA GLU A 389 -2.37 10.65 7.92
C GLU A 389 -1.61 11.96 7.69
N LEU A 390 -1.10 12.58 8.74
CA LEU A 390 -0.34 13.84 8.68
C LEU A 390 1.17 13.65 8.78
N GLY A 391 1.67 12.42 8.57
CA GLY A 391 3.10 12.10 8.57
C GLY A 391 3.72 11.85 9.94
N HIS A 392 2.91 11.59 10.97
CA HIS A 392 3.40 11.11 12.26
C HIS A 392 3.76 9.63 12.20
N LEU A 393 4.95 9.30 12.66
CA LEU A 393 5.40 7.92 12.86
C LEU A 393 5.26 7.57 14.33
N LEU A 394 4.55 6.49 14.64
CA LEU A 394 4.38 5.98 16.00
C LEU A 394 4.93 4.57 16.10
N TRP A 395 5.62 4.29 17.20
CA TRP A 395 5.97 2.93 17.60
C TRP A 395 5.06 2.55 18.78
N MET A 396 4.35 1.43 18.65
CA MET A 396 3.26 1.07 19.54
C MET A 396 3.31 -0.39 19.97
N ASP A 397 2.78 -0.65 21.15
CA ASP A 397 2.38 -1.99 21.56
C ASP A 397 0.85 -2.09 21.50
N LEU A 398 0.34 -3.06 20.73
CA LEU A 398 -1.08 -3.33 20.58
C LEU A 398 -1.38 -4.73 21.07
N THR A 399 -2.24 -4.82 22.07
CA THR A 399 -2.68 -6.07 22.66
C THR A 399 -4.21 -6.06 22.83
N PRO A 400 -4.85 -7.20 23.13
CA PRO A 400 -6.27 -7.19 23.48
C PRO A 400 -6.60 -6.36 24.72
N LYS A 401 -5.60 -6.00 25.54
CA LYS A 401 -5.77 -5.17 26.74
C LYS A 401 -5.77 -3.67 26.43
N GLY A 402 -5.31 -3.28 25.22
CA GLY A 402 -5.27 -1.87 24.82
C GLY A 402 -4.07 -1.50 23.96
N TYR A 403 -3.98 -0.22 23.71
CA TYR A 403 -2.93 0.49 23.02
C TYR A 403 -1.96 1.13 24.00
N GLN A 404 -0.68 1.04 23.70
CA GLN A 404 0.37 1.78 24.41
C GLN A 404 1.33 2.40 23.39
N GLU A 405 1.49 3.72 23.43
CA GLU A 405 2.53 4.41 22.67
C GLU A 405 3.90 4.18 23.31
N ILE A 406 4.90 3.86 22.49
CA ILE A 406 6.29 3.67 22.91
C ILE A 406 7.12 4.90 22.57
N SER A 407 6.97 5.40 21.35
CA SER A 407 7.57 6.65 20.89
C SER A 407 6.82 7.20 19.68
N ARG A 408 6.92 8.51 19.47
CA ARG A 408 6.31 9.23 18.36
C ARG A 408 7.26 10.28 17.81
N ALA A 409 7.18 10.51 16.49
CA ALA A 409 7.84 11.62 15.82
C ALA A 409 7.00 12.15 14.67
N TRP A 410 7.06 13.45 14.44
CA TRP A 410 6.45 14.08 13.28
C TRP A 410 7.48 14.24 12.16
N LEU A 411 7.44 13.36 11.17
CA LEU A 411 8.44 13.31 10.10
C LEU A 411 8.27 14.46 9.10
N PHE A 412 7.02 14.79 8.79
CA PHE A 412 6.62 15.87 7.89
C PHE A 412 5.13 16.17 8.06
N ALA A 413 4.70 17.32 7.62
CA ALA A 413 3.29 17.74 7.68
C ALA A 413 2.65 17.68 6.28
N ALA A 414 2.33 16.48 5.82
CA ALA A 414 1.65 16.26 4.54
C ALA A 414 0.33 15.54 4.77
N ARG A 415 -0.78 16.11 4.23
CA ARG A 415 -2.09 15.46 4.29
C ARG A 415 -2.08 14.17 3.47
N GLU A 416 -3.03 13.27 3.77
CA GLU A 416 -3.27 12.07 2.97
C GLU A 416 -2.04 11.17 2.84
N THR A 417 -1.28 11.02 3.91
CA THR A 417 -0.11 10.12 3.96
C THR A 417 -0.61 8.68 4.04
N TRP A 418 -1.07 8.15 2.89
CA TRP A 418 -1.75 6.85 2.79
C TRP A 418 -0.85 5.72 2.30
N SER A 419 0.38 6.01 1.92
CA SER A 419 1.33 4.98 1.52
C SER A 419 1.73 4.12 2.71
N LEU A 420 1.76 2.79 2.54
CA LEU A 420 2.27 1.88 3.55
C LEU A 420 3.77 2.13 3.75
N PRO A 421 4.26 2.34 4.97
CA PRO A 421 5.70 2.38 5.23
C PRO A 421 6.32 1.00 4.95
N VAL A 422 7.54 0.98 4.46
CA VAL A 422 8.26 -0.25 4.08
C VAL A 422 9.50 -0.40 4.96
N LEU A 423 9.70 -1.62 5.46
CA LEU A 423 10.86 -1.94 6.29
C LEU A 423 11.68 -3.04 5.62
N SER A 424 12.98 -2.81 5.48
CA SER A 424 13.92 -3.81 4.98
C SER A 424 15.31 -3.58 5.56
N ARG A 425 15.90 -4.62 6.14
CA ARG A 425 17.23 -4.58 6.77
C ARG A 425 17.41 -3.48 7.81
N GLY A 426 16.38 -3.28 8.63
CA GLY A 426 16.35 -2.26 9.67
C GLY A 426 16.22 -0.82 9.16
N LEU A 427 15.97 -0.63 7.87
CA LEU A 427 15.73 0.68 7.26
C LEU A 427 14.25 0.87 6.95
N LEU A 428 13.71 2.00 7.39
CA LEU A 428 12.32 2.38 7.18
C LEU A 428 12.23 3.38 6.02
N TYR A 429 11.43 3.06 5.03
CA TYR A 429 11.17 3.91 3.87
C TYR A 429 9.76 4.47 3.94
N VAL A 430 9.67 5.80 3.85
CA VAL A 430 8.42 6.54 3.98
C VAL A 430 8.20 7.43 2.77
N VAL A 431 7.00 7.40 2.23
CA VAL A 431 6.59 8.21 1.08
C VAL A 431 5.83 9.44 1.57
N GLN A 432 6.40 10.62 1.34
CA GLN A 432 5.68 11.89 1.41
C GLN A 432 5.15 12.20 0.01
N HIS A 433 3.84 12.09 -0.22
CA HIS A 433 3.24 12.21 -1.55
C HIS A 433 2.83 13.63 -1.94
N SER A 434 2.69 14.52 -0.96
CA SER A 434 2.34 15.93 -1.16
C SER A 434 3.33 16.87 -0.48
N ARG A 435 3.20 18.15 -0.78
CA ARG A 435 4.06 19.19 -0.20
C ARG A 435 3.83 19.32 1.30
N ASP A 436 4.91 19.45 2.08
CA ASP A 436 4.84 19.77 3.51
C ASP A 436 4.22 21.16 3.68
N VAL A 437 3.14 21.24 4.46
CA VAL A 437 2.35 22.47 4.59
C VAL A 437 3.04 23.55 5.44
N PHE A 438 4.03 23.20 6.26
CA PHE A 438 4.79 24.15 7.07
C PHE A 438 6.14 24.49 6.46
N LYS A 439 6.92 23.46 6.07
CA LYS A 439 8.27 23.61 5.52
C LYS A 439 8.29 23.89 4.02
N ASN A 440 7.12 23.77 3.36
CA ASN A 440 6.99 23.93 1.91
C ASN A 440 7.94 23.02 1.08
N THR A 441 8.44 21.92 1.68
CA THR A 441 9.28 20.97 0.96
C THR A 441 8.45 20.13 -0.02
N PRO A 442 8.98 19.79 -1.21
CA PRO A 442 8.25 19.01 -2.20
C PRO A 442 8.04 17.56 -1.72
N PRO A 443 7.22 16.77 -2.43
CA PRO A 443 7.10 15.32 -2.18
C PRO A 443 8.46 14.63 -2.20
N ARG A 444 8.67 13.68 -1.29
CA ARG A 444 9.95 12.97 -1.09
C ARG A 444 9.74 11.48 -0.80
N LEU A 445 10.74 10.69 -1.15
CA LEU A 445 11.00 9.39 -0.56
C LEU A 445 12.09 9.55 0.50
N LEU A 446 11.83 9.08 1.71
CA LEU A 446 12.72 9.23 2.86
C LEU A 446 13.14 7.86 3.38
N CYS A 447 14.39 7.74 3.79
CA CYS A 447 14.95 6.54 4.41
C CYS A 447 15.45 6.85 5.82
N TYR A 448 14.94 6.12 6.80
CA TYR A 448 15.30 6.26 8.21
C TYR A 448 15.98 5.00 8.74
N ASP A 449 16.91 5.17 9.67
CA ASP A 449 17.63 4.07 10.32
C ASP A 449 16.95 3.67 11.63
N LEU A 450 16.41 2.44 11.66
CA LEU A 450 15.85 1.82 12.87
C LEU A 450 16.77 0.74 13.46
N ARG A 451 17.99 0.56 12.97
CA ARG A 451 18.95 -0.46 13.44
C ARG A 451 19.35 -0.18 14.89
N ALA A 452 19.29 -1.24 15.76
CA ALA A 452 19.65 -1.16 17.17
C ALA A 452 21.14 -1.28 17.42
#